data_b421585cd79716c9bf7c26ab9ef0989c
#
_entry.id   b421585cd79716c9bf7c26ab9ef0989c
#
_cell.length_a   1.000
_cell.length_b   1.000
_cell.length_c   1.000
_cell.angle_alpha   90.00
_cell.angle_beta   90.00
_cell.angle_gamma   90.00
#
_symmetry.space_group_name_H-M   'P 1'
#
loop_
_entity.id
_entity.type
_entity.pdbx_description
1 polymer ?
#
loop_
_entity_poly.entity_id
_entity_poly.type
_entity_poly.pdbx_seq_one_letter_code
_entity_poly.pdbx_strand_id
1 'polypeptide(L)'
;MAAELNANPPSFLGVDLGIVNVAVTSDGARHCGRKTNRRHEHDRTLRAKLQKKNTKSAKRRAKKYAGREARRTKDINHKISKRIVAEAERTARGIALEDLTGIRQRARLRKPQRATLHSWPFAQLGAFIAYKAKKAGVPVVYVDPAYTSQECSQCHHIERGNRPSQARFACRSCGFVEHADLNSSHNIAHRGWMAWVCGAQSTAPELTLLA
;
A
#
# COMPACT_ATOMS: atom_id res chain seq x y z
N MET A 1 0.10 -25.83 -9.09
CA MET A 1 1.50 -25.59 -9.42
C MET A 1 1.70 -24.07 -9.47
N ALA A 2 2.84 -23.54 -9.01
CA ALA A 2 3.19 -22.13 -9.21
C ALA A 2 3.70 -21.97 -10.65
N ALA A 3 3.37 -20.85 -11.31
CA ALA A 3 3.94 -20.54 -12.62
C ALA A 3 5.46 -20.27 -12.50
N GLU A 4 6.20 -20.47 -13.58
CA GLU A 4 7.60 -20.08 -13.62
C GLU A 4 7.73 -18.56 -13.43
N LEU A 5 8.77 -18.15 -12.70
CA LEU A 5 9.01 -16.73 -12.46
C LEU A 5 9.46 -16.06 -13.76
N ASN A 6 8.82 -14.93 -14.12
CA ASN A 6 9.29 -14.10 -15.22
C ASN A 6 10.67 -13.50 -14.86
N ALA A 7 11.72 -14.07 -15.42
CA ALA A 7 13.10 -13.65 -15.13
C ALA A 7 13.48 -12.30 -15.77
N ASN A 8 12.77 -11.86 -16.81
CA ASN A 8 13.07 -10.64 -17.55
C ASN A 8 11.82 -9.79 -17.79
N PRO A 9 11.21 -9.23 -16.73
CA PRO A 9 10.09 -8.31 -16.93
C PRO A 9 10.58 -7.04 -17.64
N PRO A 10 9.85 -6.52 -18.65
CA PRO A 10 10.27 -5.33 -19.38
C PRO A 10 10.23 -4.04 -18.54
N SER A 11 9.44 -4.04 -17.46
CA SER A 11 9.29 -2.93 -16.53
C SER A 11 8.58 -3.39 -15.26
N PHE A 12 8.32 -2.47 -14.34
CA PHE A 12 7.60 -2.73 -13.10
C PHE A 12 6.33 -1.89 -12.99
N LEU A 13 5.26 -2.50 -12.49
CA LEU A 13 4.06 -1.82 -12.04
C LEU A 13 4.32 -1.31 -10.62
N GLY A 14 4.50 -0.01 -10.45
CA GLY A 14 4.66 0.62 -9.14
C GLY A 14 3.32 0.72 -8.42
N VAL A 15 3.29 0.42 -7.15
CA VAL A 15 2.08 0.46 -6.32
C VAL A 15 2.34 1.27 -5.05
N ASP A 16 1.76 2.45 -4.99
CA ASP A 16 1.73 3.29 -3.78
C ASP A 16 0.59 2.84 -2.86
N LEU A 17 0.90 2.55 -1.60
CA LEU A 17 -0.05 2.12 -0.58
C LEU A 17 -0.37 3.28 0.37
N GLY A 18 -1.60 3.75 0.35
CA GLY A 18 -2.01 4.95 1.08
C GLY A 18 -3.29 4.80 1.92
N ILE A 19 -3.57 5.82 2.74
CA ILE A 19 -4.77 5.86 3.61
C ILE A 19 -6.01 6.31 2.83
N VAL A 20 -5.88 7.33 1.98
CA VAL A 20 -6.99 7.90 1.19
C VAL A 20 -7.33 6.97 0.03
N ASN A 21 -6.34 6.64 -0.75
CA ASN A 21 -6.39 5.55 -1.70
C ASN A 21 -5.60 4.38 -1.10
N VAL A 22 -6.23 3.21 -1.03
CA VAL A 22 -5.62 2.00 -0.45
C VAL A 22 -4.42 1.55 -1.26
N ALA A 23 -4.53 1.69 -2.57
CA ALA A 23 -3.46 1.47 -3.52
C ALA A 23 -3.69 2.34 -4.76
N VAL A 24 -2.61 2.90 -5.31
CA VAL A 24 -2.57 3.57 -6.61
C VAL A 24 -1.47 2.92 -7.42
N THR A 25 -1.77 2.52 -8.65
CA THR A 25 -0.78 1.92 -9.55
C THR A 25 -0.21 2.97 -10.51
N SER A 26 0.99 2.75 -11.02
CA SER A 26 1.62 3.61 -12.02
C SER A 26 0.84 3.71 -13.35
N ASP A 27 -0.14 2.82 -13.58
CA ASP A 27 -1.07 2.92 -14.72
C ASP A 27 -2.29 3.82 -14.42
N GLY A 28 -2.33 4.47 -13.25
CA GLY A 28 -3.42 5.35 -12.83
C GLY A 28 -4.63 4.65 -12.22
N ALA A 29 -4.61 3.32 -12.03
CA ALA A 29 -5.69 2.63 -11.35
C ALA A 29 -5.70 2.99 -9.86
N ARG A 30 -6.86 3.44 -9.36
CA ARG A 30 -7.03 3.91 -7.97
C ARG A 30 -8.01 3.05 -7.20
N HIS A 31 -7.56 2.49 -6.10
CA HIS A 31 -8.39 1.74 -5.16
C HIS A 31 -8.79 2.64 -3.99
N CYS A 32 -9.87 3.40 -4.15
CA CYS A 32 -10.32 4.40 -3.18
C CYS A 32 -10.72 3.77 -1.84
N GLY A 33 -10.13 4.27 -0.74
CA GLY A 33 -10.41 3.83 0.63
C GLY A 33 -11.58 4.53 1.31
N ARG A 34 -12.21 5.56 0.71
CA ARG A 34 -13.20 6.43 1.36
C ARG A 34 -14.33 5.67 2.06
N LYS A 35 -14.98 4.73 1.37
CA LYS A 35 -16.08 3.93 1.93
C LYS A 35 -15.60 3.06 3.09
N THR A 36 -14.44 2.47 2.95
CA THR A 36 -13.81 1.61 3.96
C THR A 36 -13.40 2.42 5.19
N ASN A 37 -12.76 3.57 5.01
CA ASN A 37 -12.32 4.46 6.08
C ASN A 37 -13.52 4.99 6.89
N ARG A 38 -14.61 5.41 6.24
CA ARG A 38 -15.86 5.81 6.92
C ARG A 38 -16.42 4.66 7.77
N ARG A 39 -16.37 3.44 7.26
CA ARG A 39 -16.86 2.27 8.00
C ARG A 39 -15.94 1.92 9.17
N HIS A 40 -14.64 1.98 9.01
CA HIS A 40 -13.66 1.80 10.09
C HIS A 40 -13.87 2.82 11.21
N GLU A 41 -14.12 4.08 10.88
CA GLU A 41 -14.42 5.13 11.85
C GLU A 41 -15.70 4.83 12.65
N HIS A 42 -16.77 4.46 11.95
CA HIS A 42 -18.02 4.03 12.59
C HIS A 42 -17.79 2.83 13.52
N ASP A 43 -17.11 1.78 13.05
CA ASP A 43 -16.85 0.56 13.82
C ASP A 43 -15.96 0.87 15.03
N ARG A 44 -14.99 1.77 14.91
CA ARG A 44 -14.16 2.29 16.02
C ARG A 44 -14.99 3.00 17.09
N THR A 45 -15.87 3.92 16.66
CA THR A 45 -16.76 4.66 17.56
C THR A 45 -17.69 3.72 18.32
N LEU A 46 -18.25 2.73 17.64
CA LEU A 46 -19.12 1.72 18.25
C LEU A 46 -18.35 0.87 19.27
N ARG A 47 -17.15 0.41 18.94
CA ARG A 47 -16.27 -0.33 19.86
C ARG A 47 -15.94 0.49 21.11
N ALA A 48 -15.62 1.78 20.95
CA ALA A 48 -15.35 2.66 22.08
C ALA A 48 -16.56 2.80 23.02
N LYS A 49 -17.78 2.93 22.47
CA LYS A 49 -19.03 2.95 23.26
C LYS A 49 -19.25 1.63 24.01
N LEU A 50 -18.97 0.49 23.39
CA LEU A 50 -19.09 -0.82 24.03
C LEU A 50 -18.04 -1.05 25.13
N GLN A 51 -16.82 -0.57 24.91
CA GLN A 51 -15.73 -0.65 25.92
C GLN A 51 -16.08 0.16 27.18
N LYS A 52 -16.67 1.36 27.03
CA LYS A 52 -17.12 2.17 28.17
C LYS A 52 -18.15 1.46 29.07
N LYS A 53 -19.02 0.61 28.49
CA LYS A 53 -20.02 -0.16 29.25
C LYS A 53 -19.42 -1.25 30.13
N ASN A 54 -18.24 -1.75 29.80
CA ASN A 54 -17.43 -2.75 30.52
C ASN A 54 -18.17 -4.03 31.00
N THR A 55 -19.34 -4.34 30.46
CA THR A 55 -20.10 -5.58 30.79
C THR A 55 -19.59 -6.76 29.95
N LYS A 56 -19.82 -8.01 30.45
CA LYS A 56 -19.49 -9.24 29.70
C LYS A 56 -20.19 -9.27 28.34
N SER A 57 -21.44 -8.84 28.24
CA SER A 57 -22.21 -8.75 27.01
C SER A 57 -21.59 -7.74 26.03
N ALA A 58 -21.19 -6.54 26.49
CA ALA A 58 -20.54 -5.52 25.69
C ALA A 58 -19.19 -6.00 25.15
N LYS A 59 -18.38 -6.70 25.96
CA LYS A 59 -17.11 -7.29 25.53
C LYS A 59 -17.31 -8.34 24.43
N ARG A 60 -18.28 -9.25 24.57
CA ARG A 60 -18.63 -10.23 23.51
C ARG A 60 -19.06 -9.54 22.22
N ARG A 61 -19.90 -8.50 22.33
CA ARG A 61 -20.35 -7.73 21.16
C ARG A 61 -19.20 -6.99 20.48
N ALA A 62 -18.29 -6.37 21.23
CA ALA A 62 -17.09 -5.70 20.69
C ALA A 62 -16.19 -6.69 19.94
N LYS A 63 -15.94 -7.90 20.47
CA LYS A 63 -15.20 -8.98 19.79
C LYS A 63 -15.85 -9.39 18.46
N LYS A 64 -17.19 -9.54 18.45
CA LYS A 64 -17.96 -9.86 17.23
C LYS A 64 -17.80 -8.78 16.15
N TYR A 65 -17.83 -7.50 16.51
CA TYR A 65 -17.61 -6.38 15.59
C TYR A 65 -16.18 -6.37 15.05
N ALA A 66 -15.17 -6.54 15.90
CA ALA A 66 -13.77 -6.62 15.50
C ALA A 66 -13.53 -7.75 14.47
N GLY A 67 -14.11 -8.93 14.71
CA GLY A 67 -14.01 -10.04 13.76
C GLY A 67 -14.70 -9.78 12.42
N ARG A 68 -15.83 -9.04 12.41
CA ARG A 68 -16.49 -8.62 11.15
C ARG A 68 -15.65 -7.61 10.37
N GLU A 69 -15.06 -6.65 11.08
CA GLU A 69 -14.17 -5.64 10.50
C GLU A 69 -12.95 -6.31 9.85
N ALA A 70 -12.28 -7.22 10.58
CA ALA A 70 -11.12 -7.95 10.06
C ALA A 70 -11.45 -8.77 8.79
N ARG A 71 -12.57 -9.50 8.78
CA ARG A 71 -12.99 -10.26 7.58
C ARG A 71 -13.27 -9.36 6.39
N ARG A 72 -13.95 -8.23 6.60
CA ARG A 72 -14.25 -7.25 5.53
C ARG A 72 -12.97 -6.66 4.94
N THR A 73 -12.04 -6.26 5.80
CA THR A 73 -10.76 -5.70 5.36
C THR A 73 -9.93 -6.74 4.61
N LYS A 74 -9.92 -7.98 5.09
CA LYS A 74 -9.29 -9.10 4.39
C LYS A 74 -9.87 -9.32 2.99
N ASP A 75 -11.20 -9.29 2.84
CA ASP A 75 -11.87 -9.42 1.53
C ASP A 75 -11.50 -8.29 0.58
N ILE A 76 -11.46 -7.05 1.06
CA ILE A 76 -11.03 -5.89 0.27
C ILE A 76 -9.59 -6.07 -0.20
N ASN A 77 -8.68 -6.45 0.70
CA ASN A 77 -7.28 -6.68 0.35
C ASN A 77 -7.12 -7.83 -0.64
N HIS A 78 -7.92 -8.89 -0.54
CA HIS A 78 -7.94 -9.97 -1.53
C HIS A 78 -8.37 -9.49 -2.91
N LYS A 79 -9.39 -8.62 -2.99
CA LYS A 79 -9.88 -8.07 -4.26
C LYS A 79 -8.87 -7.12 -4.91
N ILE A 80 -8.27 -6.23 -4.11
CA ILE A 80 -7.25 -5.28 -4.59
C ILE A 80 -6.03 -6.04 -5.09
N SER A 81 -5.46 -6.94 -4.27
CA SER A 81 -4.27 -7.69 -4.65
C SER A 81 -4.50 -8.58 -5.88
N LYS A 82 -5.72 -9.16 -6.06
CA LYS A 82 -6.05 -9.92 -7.27
C LYS A 82 -5.98 -9.04 -8.53
N ARG A 83 -6.52 -7.81 -8.47
CA ARG A 83 -6.52 -6.89 -9.61
C ARG A 83 -5.11 -6.42 -9.96
N ILE A 84 -4.29 -6.07 -8.95
CA ILE A 84 -2.91 -5.62 -9.17
C ILE A 84 -2.08 -6.74 -9.82
N VAL A 85 -2.17 -7.96 -9.29
CA VAL A 85 -1.41 -9.10 -9.84
C VAL A 85 -1.88 -9.47 -11.24
N ALA A 86 -3.19 -9.50 -11.48
CA ALA A 86 -3.74 -9.78 -12.82
C ALA A 86 -3.30 -8.73 -13.86
N GLU A 87 -3.17 -7.46 -13.47
CA GLU A 87 -2.67 -6.42 -14.36
C GLU A 87 -1.18 -6.58 -14.66
N ALA A 88 -0.37 -6.89 -13.66
CA ALA A 88 1.05 -7.15 -13.84
C ALA A 88 1.30 -8.40 -14.72
N GLU A 89 0.55 -9.48 -14.48
CA GLU A 89 0.59 -10.71 -15.28
C GLU A 89 0.19 -10.43 -16.75
N ARG A 90 -0.94 -9.74 -16.96
CA ARG A 90 -1.45 -9.39 -18.30
C ARG A 90 -0.44 -8.56 -19.11
N THR A 91 0.35 -7.72 -18.44
CA THR A 91 1.34 -6.83 -19.07
C THR A 91 2.76 -7.36 -18.99
N ALA A 92 2.96 -8.60 -18.54
CA ALA A 92 4.26 -9.26 -18.34
C ALA A 92 5.26 -8.43 -17.50
N ARG A 93 4.79 -7.53 -16.62
CA ARG A 93 5.60 -6.67 -15.76
C ARG A 93 5.83 -7.29 -14.38
N GLY A 94 6.92 -6.88 -13.71
CA GLY A 94 7.07 -7.08 -12.28
C GLY A 94 6.19 -6.13 -11.47
N ILE A 95 6.14 -6.30 -10.15
CA ILE A 95 5.46 -5.42 -9.21
C ILE A 95 6.48 -4.80 -8.27
N ALA A 96 6.47 -3.47 -8.13
CA ALA A 96 7.27 -2.75 -7.15
C ALA A 96 6.37 -2.21 -6.03
N LEU A 97 6.76 -2.47 -4.78
CA LEU A 97 6.08 -2.03 -3.56
C LEU A 97 7.05 -1.28 -2.67
N GLU A 98 6.56 -0.31 -1.89
CA GLU A 98 7.36 0.27 -0.81
C GLU A 98 7.54 -0.72 0.35
N ASP A 99 8.75 -0.77 0.91
CA ASP A 99 8.98 -1.46 2.18
C ASP A 99 8.42 -0.63 3.34
N LEU A 100 7.22 -0.95 3.73
CA LEU A 100 6.52 -0.31 4.85
C LEU A 100 6.82 -0.99 6.21
N THR A 101 7.84 -1.82 6.29
CA THR A 101 8.26 -2.45 7.56
C THR A 101 8.61 -1.36 8.58
N GLY A 102 8.03 -1.43 9.77
CA GLY A 102 8.25 -0.44 10.83
C GLY A 102 7.63 0.95 10.60
N ILE A 103 6.81 1.16 9.56
CA ILE A 103 6.18 2.46 9.29
C ILE A 103 5.38 3.00 10.48
N ARG A 104 4.79 2.10 11.30
CA ARG A 104 4.02 2.48 12.48
C ARG A 104 4.86 3.17 13.55
N GLN A 105 6.15 2.83 13.66
CA GLN A 105 7.11 3.42 14.62
C GLN A 105 7.76 4.67 14.03
N ARG A 106 8.07 4.68 12.73
CA ARG A 106 8.77 5.76 12.04
C ARG A 106 7.87 6.96 11.71
N ALA A 107 6.58 6.74 11.44
CA ALA A 107 5.67 7.80 11.02
C ALA A 107 5.30 8.75 12.16
N ARG A 108 5.72 10.03 12.07
CA ARG A 108 5.32 11.12 12.97
C ARG A 108 3.98 11.72 12.52
N LEU A 109 2.87 11.10 12.91
CA LEU A 109 1.52 11.51 12.53
C LEU A 109 0.75 12.09 13.72
N ARG A 110 -0.18 13.02 13.45
CA ARG A 110 -1.17 13.49 14.42
C ARG A 110 -2.11 12.34 14.85
N LYS A 111 -2.66 12.41 16.08
CA LYS A 111 -3.52 11.35 16.66
C LYS A 111 -4.57 10.76 15.68
N PRO A 112 -5.39 11.55 14.95
CA PRO A 112 -6.38 11.00 14.03
C PRO A 112 -5.77 10.20 12.87
N GLN A 113 -4.69 10.72 12.27
CA GLN A 113 -3.97 10.06 11.18
C GLN A 113 -3.28 8.78 11.65
N ARG A 114 -2.68 8.81 12.86
CA ARG A 114 -2.06 7.62 13.47
C ARG A 114 -3.07 6.50 13.68
N ALA A 115 -4.26 6.80 14.21
CA ALA A 115 -5.31 5.81 14.39
C ALA A 115 -5.74 5.17 13.06
N THR A 116 -5.81 5.94 11.99
CA THR A 116 -6.14 5.45 10.64
C THR A 116 -5.02 4.60 10.06
N LEU A 117 -3.75 5.05 10.16
CA LEU A 117 -2.59 4.27 9.73
C LEU A 117 -2.50 2.92 10.46
N HIS A 118 -2.72 2.91 11.79
CA HIS A 118 -2.68 1.69 12.59
C HIS A 118 -3.85 0.72 12.30
N SER A 119 -5.00 1.25 11.85
CA SER A 119 -6.17 0.42 11.53
C SER A 119 -6.09 -0.25 10.17
N TRP A 120 -5.22 0.24 9.26
CA TRP A 120 -5.11 -0.31 7.93
C TRP A 120 -4.00 -1.37 7.84
N PRO A 121 -4.33 -2.60 7.42
CA PRO A 121 -3.34 -3.67 7.34
C PRO A 121 -2.57 -3.64 6.00
N PHE A 122 -1.70 -2.62 5.80
CA PHE A 122 -0.84 -2.54 4.62
C PHE A 122 0.05 -3.78 4.46
N ALA A 123 0.63 -4.28 5.56
CA ALA A 123 1.41 -5.51 5.54
C ALA A 123 0.61 -6.71 5.01
N GLN A 124 -0.69 -6.83 5.36
CA GLN A 124 -1.55 -7.89 4.83
C GLN A 124 -1.78 -7.72 3.32
N LEU A 125 -1.96 -6.49 2.84
CA LEU A 125 -2.14 -6.23 1.41
C LEU A 125 -0.85 -6.58 0.64
N GLY A 126 0.31 -6.13 1.12
CA GLY A 126 1.61 -6.49 0.55
C GLY A 126 1.82 -8.01 0.51
N ALA A 127 1.53 -8.71 1.62
CA ALA A 127 1.57 -10.17 1.67
C ALA A 127 0.65 -10.85 0.65
N PHE A 128 -0.57 -10.31 0.47
CA PHE A 128 -1.50 -10.84 -0.51
C PHE A 128 -1.07 -10.59 -1.95
N ILE A 129 -0.39 -9.48 -2.23
CA ILE A 129 0.23 -9.23 -3.53
C ILE A 129 1.38 -10.24 -3.72
N ALA A 130 2.30 -10.34 -2.77
CA ALA A 130 3.49 -11.17 -2.87
C ALA A 130 3.16 -12.66 -3.14
N TYR A 131 2.25 -13.28 -2.32
CA TYR A 131 1.95 -14.71 -2.54
C TYR A 131 1.19 -14.97 -3.84
N LYS A 132 0.32 -14.05 -4.28
CA LYS A 132 -0.40 -14.18 -5.54
C LYS A 132 0.51 -13.97 -6.74
N ALA A 133 1.40 -12.98 -6.67
CA ALA A 133 2.42 -12.71 -7.66
C ALA A 133 3.33 -13.93 -7.83
N LYS A 134 3.83 -14.51 -6.72
CA LYS A 134 4.60 -15.76 -6.74
C LYS A 134 3.85 -16.89 -7.43
N LYS A 135 2.53 -17.03 -7.18
CA LYS A 135 1.70 -18.05 -7.82
C LYS A 135 1.52 -17.81 -9.32
N ALA A 136 1.48 -16.55 -9.77
CA ALA A 136 1.34 -16.13 -11.16
C ALA A 136 2.69 -15.99 -11.89
N GLY A 137 3.84 -16.28 -11.25
CA GLY A 137 5.15 -16.10 -11.86
C GLY A 137 5.57 -14.64 -12.03
N VAL A 138 4.93 -13.69 -11.32
CA VAL A 138 5.21 -12.27 -11.38
C VAL A 138 6.25 -11.89 -10.32
N PRO A 139 7.41 -11.31 -10.70
CA PRO A 139 8.41 -10.88 -9.73
C PRO A 139 7.91 -9.70 -8.89
N VAL A 140 8.26 -9.67 -7.61
CA VAL A 140 7.93 -8.58 -6.68
C VAL A 140 9.22 -8.02 -6.08
N VAL A 141 9.39 -6.70 -6.15
CA VAL A 141 10.52 -5.97 -5.58
C VAL A 141 10.01 -5.00 -4.53
N TYR A 142 10.69 -4.92 -3.39
CA TYR A 142 10.44 -3.91 -2.36
C TYR A 142 11.48 -2.80 -2.47
N VAL A 143 11.03 -1.54 -2.44
CA VAL A 143 11.87 -0.35 -2.56
C VAL A 143 11.84 0.49 -1.29
N ASP A 144 12.92 1.24 -1.04
CA ASP A 144 12.96 2.18 0.07
C ASP A 144 11.90 3.28 -0.12
N PRO A 145 10.99 3.50 0.86
CA PRO A 145 9.96 4.52 0.79
C PRO A 145 10.50 5.95 0.98
N ALA A 146 11.80 6.13 1.30
CA ALA A 146 12.36 7.45 1.53
C ALA A 146 12.19 8.36 0.31
N TYR A 147 11.54 9.50 0.52
CA TYR A 147 11.34 10.57 -0.47
C TYR A 147 10.49 10.23 -1.72
N THR A 148 9.96 9.04 -1.87
CA THR A 148 9.13 8.65 -3.04
C THR A 148 8.00 9.64 -3.33
N SER A 149 7.40 10.23 -2.29
CA SER A 149 6.33 11.22 -2.40
C SER A 149 6.81 12.66 -2.65
N GLN A 150 8.11 12.94 -2.57
CA GLN A 150 8.73 14.26 -2.74
C GLN A 150 9.55 14.34 -4.03
N GLU A 151 9.94 13.21 -4.59
CA GLU A 151 10.69 13.07 -5.83
C GLU A 151 9.77 13.27 -7.03
N CYS A 152 10.25 14.03 -8.01
CA CYS A 152 9.57 14.20 -9.29
C CYS A 152 9.82 12.98 -10.20
N SER A 153 8.76 12.36 -10.71
CA SER A 153 8.87 11.21 -11.61
C SER A 153 9.46 11.54 -12.98
N GLN A 154 9.56 12.85 -13.35
CA GLN A 154 10.10 13.30 -14.62
C GLN A 154 11.57 13.71 -14.55
N CYS A 155 11.97 14.48 -13.54
CA CYS A 155 13.32 15.02 -13.43
C CYS A 155 14.09 14.56 -12.20
N HIS A 156 13.51 13.73 -11.37
CA HIS A 156 14.06 13.17 -10.12
C HIS A 156 14.49 14.22 -9.08
N HIS A 157 14.09 15.51 -9.25
CA HIS A 157 14.31 16.54 -8.24
C HIS A 157 13.51 16.21 -6.96
N ILE A 158 14.21 16.18 -5.82
CA ILE A 158 13.62 15.87 -4.51
C ILE A 158 13.51 17.14 -3.69
N GLU A 159 12.28 17.57 -3.42
CA GLU A 159 12.02 18.70 -2.55
C GLU A 159 10.68 18.53 -1.82
N ARG A 160 10.64 18.86 -0.53
CA ARG A 160 9.39 18.81 0.26
C ARG A 160 8.29 19.69 -0.32
N GLY A 161 8.66 20.81 -0.94
CA GLY A 161 7.75 21.76 -1.58
C GLY A 161 7.07 21.24 -2.84
N ASN A 162 7.58 20.14 -3.43
CA ASN A 162 6.97 19.49 -4.59
C ASN A 162 5.59 18.89 -4.28
N ARG A 163 5.28 18.63 -2.99
CA ARG A 163 3.97 18.12 -2.57
C ARG A 163 3.21 19.14 -1.73
N PRO A 164 2.59 20.16 -2.36
CA PRO A 164 1.86 21.20 -1.65
C PRO A 164 0.60 20.71 -0.93
N SER A 165 0.02 19.57 -1.37
CA SER A 165 -1.14 18.96 -0.70
C SER A 165 -1.11 17.42 -0.78
N GLN A 166 -2.06 16.78 -0.09
CA GLN A 166 -2.23 15.32 -0.11
C GLN A 166 -2.47 14.78 -1.54
N ALA A 167 -3.16 15.52 -2.38
CA ALA A 167 -3.56 15.08 -3.71
C ALA A 167 -2.72 15.69 -4.85
N ARG A 168 -2.04 16.82 -4.60
CA ARG A 168 -1.33 17.56 -5.65
C ARG A 168 0.18 17.43 -5.49
N PHE A 169 0.82 17.04 -6.56
CA PHE A 169 2.26 17.15 -6.79
C PHE A 169 2.53 18.26 -7.81
N ALA A 170 3.52 19.11 -7.59
CA ALA A 170 3.96 20.15 -8.51
C ALA A 170 5.46 20.36 -8.32
N CYS A 171 6.26 19.88 -9.27
CA CYS A 171 7.70 19.99 -9.22
C CYS A 171 8.15 21.45 -9.29
N ARG A 172 8.98 21.88 -8.36
CA ARG A 172 9.54 23.23 -8.32
C ARG A 172 10.70 23.43 -9.29
N SER A 173 11.31 22.34 -9.75
CA SER A 173 12.42 22.38 -10.71
C SER A 173 11.92 22.40 -12.15
N CYS A 174 11.14 21.39 -12.59
CA CYS A 174 10.73 21.25 -13.99
C CYS A 174 9.28 21.68 -14.29
N GLY A 175 8.52 22.08 -13.28
CA GLY A 175 7.12 22.50 -13.43
C GLY A 175 6.10 21.35 -13.65
N PHE A 176 6.53 20.09 -13.65
CA PHE A 176 5.63 18.94 -13.81
C PHE A 176 4.56 18.90 -12.71
N VAL A 177 3.30 18.72 -13.13
CA VAL A 177 2.14 18.66 -12.20
C VAL A 177 1.37 17.39 -12.41
N GLU A 178 1.08 16.68 -11.29
CA GLU A 178 0.33 15.44 -11.32
C GLU A 178 -0.38 15.18 -9.98
N HIS A 179 -1.20 14.12 -9.91
CA HIS A 179 -1.73 13.63 -8.65
C HIS A 179 -0.59 13.00 -7.81
N ALA A 180 -0.44 13.42 -6.55
CA ALA A 180 0.70 13.03 -5.72
C ALA A 180 0.89 11.51 -5.57
N ASP A 181 -0.21 10.74 -5.38
CA ASP A 181 -0.12 9.28 -5.26
C ASP A 181 0.27 8.61 -6.60
N LEU A 182 -0.08 9.22 -7.75
CA LEU A 182 0.31 8.72 -9.06
C LEU A 182 1.80 9.00 -9.33
N ASN A 183 2.27 10.21 -9.06
CA ASN A 183 3.70 10.52 -9.10
C ASN A 183 4.53 9.58 -8.21
N SER A 184 4.06 9.29 -6.97
CA SER A 184 4.73 8.33 -6.08
C SER A 184 4.77 6.93 -6.70
N SER A 185 3.69 6.47 -7.32
CA SER A 185 3.65 5.14 -7.94
C SER A 185 4.60 5.02 -9.15
N HIS A 186 4.82 6.11 -9.91
CA HIS A 186 5.84 6.15 -10.97
C HIS A 186 7.25 6.04 -10.39
N ASN A 187 7.56 6.77 -9.32
CA ASN A 187 8.85 6.67 -8.63
C ASN A 187 9.10 5.26 -8.08
N ILE A 188 8.07 4.62 -7.50
CA ILE A 188 8.15 3.24 -7.02
C ILE A 188 8.44 2.28 -8.18
N ALA A 189 7.77 2.44 -9.33
CA ALA A 189 8.01 1.63 -10.52
C ALA A 189 9.46 1.77 -11.02
N HIS A 190 9.94 2.99 -11.14
CA HIS A 190 11.32 3.29 -11.55
C HIS A 190 12.35 2.69 -10.59
N ARG A 191 12.19 2.90 -9.28
CA ARG A 191 13.09 2.32 -8.27
C ARG A 191 13.07 0.79 -8.29
N GLY A 192 11.90 0.19 -8.50
CA GLY A 192 11.76 -1.26 -8.63
C GLY A 192 12.50 -1.80 -9.85
N TRP A 193 12.43 -1.12 -10.98
CA TRP A 193 13.18 -1.46 -12.17
C TRP A 193 14.69 -1.34 -11.94
N MET A 194 15.15 -0.24 -11.37
CA MET A 194 16.57 -0.03 -11.06
C MET A 194 17.10 -1.10 -10.10
N ALA A 195 16.36 -1.42 -9.05
CA ALA A 195 16.76 -2.47 -8.12
C ALA A 195 16.86 -3.85 -8.80
N TRP A 196 15.94 -4.16 -9.71
CA TRP A 196 15.96 -5.40 -10.47
C TRP A 196 17.16 -5.50 -11.39
N VAL A 197 17.43 -4.46 -12.19
CA VAL A 197 18.55 -4.42 -13.15
C VAL A 197 19.91 -4.43 -12.43
N CYS A 198 20.02 -3.77 -11.28
CA CYS A 198 21.24 -3.76 -10.47
C CYS A 198 21.46 -5.07 -9.65
N GLY A 199 20.61 -6.07 -9.80
CA GLY A 199 20.75 -7.35 -9.10
C GLY A 199 20.49 -7.26 -7.61
N ALA A 200 19.89 -6.18 -7.12
CA ALA A 200 19.44 -6.06 -5.76
C ALA A 200 18.28 -7.05 -5.53
N GLN A 201 18.60 -8.26 -5.10
CA GLN A 201 17.57 -9.23 -4.68
C GLN A 201 16.80 -8.61 -3.52
N SER A 202 15.61 -8.12 -3.81
CA SER A 202 14.69 -7.67 -2.77
C SER A 202 14.19 -8.88 -2.01
N THR A 203 14.79 -9.13 -0.85
CA THR A 203 14.23 -10.07 0.11
C THR A 203 12.87 -9.54 0.55
N ALA A 204 11.81 -10.28 0.22
CA ALA A 204 10.51 -10.04 0.82
C ALA A 204 10.70 -9.99 2.35
N PRO A 205 10.18 -8.97 3.06
CA PRO A 205 10.26 -8.98 4.51
C PRO A 205 9.65 -10.27 5.02
N GLU A 206 10.38 -11.00 5.88
CA GLU A 206 9.87 -12.21 6.54
C GLU A 206 8.56 -11.84 7.25
N LEU A 207 7.46 -12.31 6.69
CA LEU A 207 6.17 -12.21 7.34
C LEU A 207 6.13 -13.24 8.43
N THR A 208 6.47 -12.83 9.65
CA THR A 208 6.06 -13.57 10.84
C THR A 208 4.53 -13.60 10.82
N LEU A 209 3.98 -14.69 10.34
CA LEU A 209 2.56 -15.00 10.47
C LEU A 209 2.28 -15.10 11.96
N LEU A 210 1.82 -14.01 12.56
CA LEU A 210 1.19 -14.07 13.87
C LEU A 210 -0.04 -14.95 13.72
N ALA A 211 0.09 -16.14 14.29
CA ALA A 211 -0.95 -17.16 14.41
C ALA A 211 -2.20 -16.63 15.14
#